data_c212f011b92f9cb22ffd402ec67b096c
#
_entry.id   c212f011b92f9cb22ffd402ec67b096c
#
_cell.length_a   1.000
_cell.length_b   1.000
_cell.length_c   1.000
_cell.angle_alpha   90.00
_cell.angle_beta   90.00
_cell.angle_gamma   90.00
#
_symmetry.space_group_name_H-M   'P 1'
#
loop_
_entity.id
_entity.type
_entity.pdbx_description
1 polymer ?
#
loop_
_entity_poly.entity_id
_entity_poly.type
_entity_poly.pdbx_seq_one_letter_code
_entity_poly.pdbx_strand_id
1 'polypeptide(L)'
;GDDAVVQPWQRFTDGRFLYKNQLDYGGNTLMGNIKPANTPYTYYTISRLGNPNISWETVEKRNLGIDYAFLGGAVAGSVDIFNDTRTDILVKGSDRAIASYFGTDAPYANLGKVSSHGYELELRLNHTFNNGIRAWLNTSMTHAVNKVKFRDDAPLKPDYQKGAGHAINQVYSYIDHGNLATWDDVIGSPVWTTGNDAKLPGDYNIVDFNGDGVIDADDRAPYQYSTMPQNTYNASIGAEWKGFSIFAQFYGVNNVTREVNFPTFRSTAHVAYAEGDYWTPDGSATLPAPRWGTTIDQAASGTRYWYDGSYLRLKNVELSYTFQKSNWLKKMGIKNCRIYLNGDNLYMWTKMPDDRESNTGYSSSDGAYPTMRRFNLGIDITL
;
A
#
# COMPACT_ATOMS: atom_id res chain seq x y z
N GLY A 1 -7.81 10.24 1.92
CA GLY A 1 -8.23 10.75 3.22
C GLY A 1 -9.32 9.92 3.84
N ASP A 2 -9.78 8.95 3.12
CA ASP A 2 -10.96 8.17 3.55
C ASP A 2 -10.67 7.23 4.70
N ASP A 3 -9.43 6.92 4.93
CA ASP A 3 -9.03 6.01 6.00
C ASP A 3 -8.79 6.71 7.33
N ALA A 4 -8.62 8.00 7.32
CA ALA A 4 -8.78 8.80 8.53
C ALA A 4 -10.27 8.89 8.91
N VAL A 5 -11.15 8.42 8.05
CA VAL A 5 -12.57 8.50 8.11
C VAL A 5 -13.13 7.09 8.24
N VAL A 6 -13.99 6.94 9.17
CA VAL A 6 -14.93 5.87 9.45
C VAL A 6 -15.10 4.90 8.27
N GLN A 7 -14.74 3.64 8.46
CA GLN A 7 -14.98 2.55 7.49
C GLN A 7 -16.43 2.59 6.98
N PRO A 8 -16.73 2.18 5.74
CA PRO A 8 -18.09 2.29 5.17
C PRO A 8 -19.21 1.71 6.05
N TRP A 9 -18.93 0.62 6.75
CA TRP A 9 -19.88 0.02 7.70
C TRP A 9 -20.05 0.85 8.99
N GLN A 10 -19.02 1.56 9.45
CA GLN A 10 -19.09 2.48 10.57
C GLN A 10 -19.90 3.73 10.24
N ARG A 11 -19.96 4.13 8.94
CA ARG A 11 -20.86 5.22 8.49
C ARG A 11 -22.33 4.88 8.74
N PHE A 12 -22.70 3.62 8.69
CA PHE A 12 -24.08 3.20 8.96
C PHE A 12 -24.39 3.08 10.45
N THR A 13 -23.44 2.70 11.27
CA THR A 13 -23.66 2.46 12.71
C THR A 13 -23.27 3.66 13.57
N ASP A 14 -22.05 4.16 13.42
CA ASP A 14 -21.46 5.17 14.31
C ASP A 14 -21.50 6.58 13.71
N GLY A 15 -21.44 6.70 12.39
CA GLY A 15 -21.38 7.99 11.69
C GLY A 15 -22.66 8.81 11.74
N ARG A 16 -23.81 8.19 12.01
CA ARG A 16 -25.11 8.90 12.04
C ARG A 16 -25.26 9.88 13.18
N PHE A 17 -24.54 9.68 14.28
CA PHE A 17 -24.74 10.41 15.52
C PHE A 17 -23.47 11.08 16.04
N LEU A 18 -22.54 11.43 15.15
CA LEU A 18 -21.30 12.11 15.54
C LEU A 18 -21.54 13.48 16.19
N TYR A 19 -22.72 14.04 16.00
CA TYR A 19 -23.16 15.30 16.65
C TYR A 19 -23.67 15.11 18.07
N LYS A 20 -23.87 13.84 18.55
CA LYS A 20 -24.35 13.51 19.89
C LYS A 20 -23.29 12.75 20.68
N ASN A 21 -23.32 12.93 22.01
CA ASN A 21 -22.54 12.08 22.90
C ASN A 21 -23.04 10.64 22.85
N GLN A 22 -22.13 9.70 22.82
CA GLN A 22 -22.41 8.26 22.95
C GLN A 22 -22.05 7.81 24.34
N LEU A 23 -22.94 7.02 24.94
CA LEU A 23 -22.74 6.36 26.24
C LEU A 23 -22.60 4.87 26.00
N ASP A 24 -21.56 4.29 26.57
CA ASP A 24 -21.35 2.84 26.57
C ASP A 24 -21.39 2.28 28.01
N TYR A 25 -21.72 1.02 28.09
CA TYR A 25 -21.67 0.30 29.35
C TYR A 25 -20.23 0.20 29.86
N GLY A 26 -19.95 0.86 30.97
CA GLY A 26 -18.63 0.89 31.58
C GLY A 26 -18.33 -0.30 32.49
N GLY A 27 -19.32 -1.14 32.76
CA GLY A 27 -19.18 -2.29 33.64
C GLY A 27 -19.90 -2.12 34.98
N ASN A 28 -19.59 -2.99 35.91
CA ASN A 28 -20.07 -2.93 37.28
C ASN A 28 -18.94 -2.50 38.23
N THR A 29 -19.24 -1.66 39.17
CA THR A 29 -18.26 -1.15 40.13
C THR A 29 -18.74 -1.30 41.57
N LEU A 30 -17.78 -1.25 42.50
CA LEU A 30 -17.99 -1.17 43.92
C LEU A 30 -18.00 0.31 44.35
N MET A 31 -19.03 0.71 45.03
CA MET A 31 -19.05 1.95 45.78
C MET A 31 -18.81 1.62 47.26
N GLY A 32 -17.56 1.82 47.73
CA GLY A 32 -17.14 1.57 49.11
C GLY A 32 -16.36 0.27 49.32
N ASN A 33 -16.02 -0.03 50.56
CA ASN A 33 -15.05 -1.05 50.96
C ASN A 33 -15.71 -2.46 51.07
N ILE A 34 -16.31 -2.94 50.01
CA ILE A 34 -17.00 -4.24 49.96
C ILE A 34 -16.19 -5.24 49.15
N LYS A 35 -16.18 -6.51 49.54
CA LYS A 35 -15.40 -7.60 48.94
C LYS A 35 -15.54 -7.70 47.41
N PRO A 36 -14.50 -8.10 46.67
CA PRO A 36 -14.45 -8.08 45.20
C PRO A 36 -15.55 -8.85 44.44
N ALA A 37 -16.28 -9.72 45.11
CA ALA A 37 -17.36 -10.52 44.50
C ALA A 37 -18.70 -9.78 44.36
N ASN A 38 -18.82 -8.58 44.90
CA ASN A 38 -20.08 -7.83 44.93
C ASN A 38 -19.92 -6.49 44.22
N THR A 39 -20.18 -6.46 42.94
CA THR A 39 -20.16 -5.25 42.10
C THR A 39 -21.57 -4.88 41.63
N PRO A 40 -22.50 -4.46 42.55
CA PRO A 40 -23.90 -4.32 42.23
C PRO A 40 -24.27 -3.07 41.42
N TYR A 41 -23.32 -2.14 41.27
CA TYR A 41 -23.60 -0.86 40.64
C TYR A 41 -23.14 -0.86 39.18
N THR A 42 -24.08 -0.73 38.28
CA THR A 42 -23.83 -0.50 36.86
C THR A 42 -23.52 0.96 36.63
N TYR A 43 -22.44 1.24 35.86
CA TYR A 43 -22.15 2.58 35.44
C TYR A 43 -21.99 2.67 33.91
N TYR A 44 -22.22 3.86 33.41
CA TYR A 44 -22.02 4.19 32.00
C TYR A 44 -20.95 5.25 31.85
N THR A 45 -20.18 5.15 30.82
CA THR A 45 -19.14 6.13 30.45
C THR A 45 -19.49 6.80 29.14
N ILE A 46 -19.01 8.02 28.97
CA ILE A 46 -19.05 8.65 27.65
C ILE A 46 -17.95 8.01 26.82
N SER A 47 -18.33 7.22 25.84
CA SER A 47 -17.38 6.59 24.90
C SER A 47 -16.99 7.52 23.76
N ARG A 48 -17.85 8.50 23.45
CA ARG A 48 -17.59 9.49 22.43
C ARG A 48 -18.31 10.80 22.71
N LEU A 49 -17.56 11.90 22.62
CA LEU A 49 -18.14 13.24 22.65
C LEU A 49 -18.73 13.59 21.28
N GLY A 50 -19.92 14.17 21.28
CA GLY A 50 -20.56 14.68 20.07
C GLY A 50 -20.05 16.06 19.67
N ASN A 51 -20.07 16.33 18.37
CA ASN A 51 -19.80 17.66 17.83
C ASN A 51 -21.01 18.13 17.01
N PRO A 52 -21.80 19.10 17.49
CA PRO A 52 -22.98 19.59 16.76
C PRO A 52 -22.63 20.32 15.46
N ASN A 53 -21.38 20.71 15.26
CA ASN A 53 -20.92 21.47 14.08
C ASN A 53 -20.38 20.57 12.97
N ILE A 54 -20.64 19.27 12.99
CA ILE A 54 -20.23 18.37 11.91
C ILE A 54 -20.93 18.72 10.60
N SER A 55 -20.13 18.84 9.55
CA SER A 55 -20.57 19.12 8.19
C SER A 55 -20.06 18.06 7.20
N TRP A 56 -20.48 18.17 5.95
CA TRP A 56 -19.96 17.36 4.86
C TRP A 56 -18.60 17.84 4.38
N GLU A 57 -17.78 16.88 3.94
CA GLU A 57 -16.55 17.19 3.23
C GLU A 57 -16.86 17.83 1.87
N THR A 58 -16.05 18.79 1.46
CA THR A 58 -16.18 19.48 0.18
C THR A 58 -15.00 19.13 -0.72
N VAL A 59 -15.26 18.83 -1.98
CA VAL A 59 -14.22 18.58 -2.99
C VAL A 59 -14.38 19.55 -4.14
N GLU A 60 -13.38 20.39 -4.36
CA GLU A 60 -13.24 21.21 -5.56
C GLU A 60 -12.39 20.44 -6.57
N LYS A 61 -12.99 20.10 -7.73
CA LYS A 61 -12.32 19.38 -8.81
C LYS A 61 -12.12 20.29 -10.01
N ARG A 62 -10.90 20.28 -10.54
CA ARG A 62 -10.54 20.98 -11.77
C ARG A 62 -9.90 19.98 -12.72
N ASN A 63 -10.45 19.83 -13.91
CA ASN A 63 -9.92 18.95 -14.95
C ASN A 63 -9.88 19.68 -16.29
N LEU A 64 -8.81 19.45 -17.03
CA LEU A 64 -8.65 19.86 -18.42
C LEU A 64 -8.24 18.64 -19.24
N GLY A 65 -9.11 18.22 -20.15
CA GLY A 65 -8.88 17.06 -21.02
C GLY A 65 -8.85 17.44 -22.49
N ILE A 66 -8.03 16.74 -23.25
CA ILE A 66 -7.94 16.84 -24.72
C ILE A 66 -7.96 15.44 -25.30
N ASP A 67 -8.97 15.16 -26.12
CA ASP A 67 -9.03 13.95 -26.95
C ASP A 67 -8.47 14.27 -28.35
N TYR A 68 -7.71 13.33 -28.89
CA TYR A 68 -7.13 13.50 -30.23
C TYR A 68 -7.25 12.21 -31.07
N ALA A 69 -7.42 12.40 -32.37
CA ALA A 69 -7.37 11.33 -33.36
C ALA A 69 -6.78 11.84 -34.67
N PHE A 70 -5.77 11.15 -35.17
CA PHE A 70 -5.04 11.50 -36.39
C PHE A 70 -4.96 10.32 -37.36
N LEU A 71 -4.64 10.59 -38.62
CA LEU A 71 -4.42 9.59 -39.65
C LEU A 71 -5.59 8.60 -39.81
N GLY A 72 -6.81 9.12 -39.80
CA GLY A 72 -8.02 8.26 -39.93
C GLY A 72 -8.23 7.33 -38.72
N GLY A 73 -7.74 7.71 -37.53
CA GLY A 73 -7.86 6.91 -36.31
C GLY A 73 -6.71 5.91 -36.08
N ALA A 74 -5.67 5.95 -36.92
CA ALA A 74 -4.47 5.13 -36.70
C ALA A 74 -3.71 5.54 -35.43
N VAL A 75 -3.79 6.81 -35.05
CA VAL A 75 -3.25 7.36 -33.80
C VAL A 75 -4.39 8.09 -33.09
N ALA A 76 -4.74 7.65 -31.89
CA ALA A 76 -5.77 8.29 -31.06
C ALA A 76 -5.37 8.23 -29.59
N GLY A 77 -5.94 9.09 -28.77
CA GLY A 77 -5.69 9.08 -27.33
C GLY A 77 -6.30 10.27 -26.63
N SER A 78 -5.99 10.39 -25.35
CA SER A 78 -6.38 11.52 -24.51
C SER A 78 -5.25 11.97 -23.61
N VAL A 79 -5.31 13.22 -23.19
CA VAL A 79 -4.46 13.82 -22.17
C VAL A 79 -5.38 14.58 -21.24
N ASP A 80 -5.38 14.20 -19.97
CA ASP A 80 -6.12 14.85 -18.92
C ASP A 80 -5.18 15.37 -17.85
N ILE A 81 -5.41 16.58 -17.36
CA ILE A 81 -4.69 17.18 -16.25
C ILE A 81 -5.71 17.57 -15.19
N PHE A 82 -5.49 17.10 -13.96
CA PHE A 82 -6.42 17.37 -12.88
C PHE A 82 -5.74 17.99 -11.65
N ASN A 83 -6.53 18.75 -10.91
CA ASN A 83 -6.15 19.32 -9.62
C ASN A 83 -7.38 19.38 -8.71
N ASP A 84 -7.36 18.59 -7.66
CA ASP A 84 -8.44 18.45 -6.70
C ASP A 84 -8.01 19.03 -5.35
N THR A 85 -8.92 19.71 -4.68
CA THR A 85 -8.74 20.14 -3.30
C THR A 85 -9.91 19.65 -2.47
N ARG A 86 -9.64 18.85 -1.45
CA ARG A 86 -10.63 18.38 -0.48
C ARG A 86 -10.43 19.14 0.82
N THR A 87 -11.51 19.75 1.30
CA THR A 87 -11.56 20.50 2.58
C THR A 87 -12.61 19.91 3.50
N ASP A 88 -12.58 20.35 4.74
CA ASP A 88 -13.51 19.93 5.78
C ASP A 88 -13.52 18.42 6.00
N ILE A 89 -12.37 17.77 5.80
CA ILE A 89 -12.21 16.33 5.99
C ILE A 89 -12.41 16.02 7.48
N LEU A 90 -13.24 15.02 7.74
CA LEU A 90 -13.54 14.60 9.10
C LEU A 90 -12.33 13.93 9.74
N VAL A 91 -11.86 14.51 10.85
CA VAL A 91 -10.74 14.00 11.65
C VAL A 91 -11.30 13.31 12.90
N LYS A 92 -10.81 12.10 13.20
CA LYS A 92 -11.20 11.34 14.40
C LYS A 92 -10.69 12.03 15.66
N GLY A 93 -11.39 11.81 16.77
CA GLY A 93 -11.03 12.35 18.07
C GLY A 93 -9.64 11.93 18.53
N SER A 94 -9.28 10.67 18.34
CA SER A 94 -7.94 10.11 18.64
C SER A 94 -6.79 10.72 17.82
N ASP A 95 -7.12 11.28 16.65
CA ASP A 95 -6.15 11.88 15.74
C ASP A 95 -6.01 13.40 15.91
N ARG A 96 -6.71 13.96 16.91
CA ARG A 96 -6.70 15.40 17.21
C ARG A 96 -5.67 15.75 18.28
N ALA A 97 -5.10 16.93 18.15
CA ALA A 97 -4.11 17.47 19.07
C ALA A 97 -4.73 17.92 20.41
N ILE A 98 -5.29 16.98 21.16
CA ILE A 98 -5.86 17.25 22.49
C ILE A 98 -5.02 16.57 23.56
N ALA A 99 -4.73 17.31 24.61
CA ALA A 99 -3.90 16.82 25.70
C ALA A 99 -4.55 15.65 26.43
N SER A 100 -3.74 14.67 26.84
CA SER A 100 -4.20 13.42 27.49
C SER A 100 -4.99 13.64 28.80
N TYR A 101 -4.74 14.75 29.49
CA TYR A 101 -5.47 15.09 30.71
C TYR A 101 -6.93 15.51 30.47
N PHE A 102 -7.36 15.62 29.21
CA PHE A 102 -8.75 15.81 28.85
C PHE A 102 -9.62 14.60 29.26
N GLY A 103 -9.01 13.42 29.42
CA GLY A 103 -9.62 12.23 30.00
C GLY A 103 -10.54 11.42 29.07
N THR A 104 -10.76 11.85 27.85
CA THR A 104 -11.48 11.12 26.81
C THR A 104 -11.02 11.60 25.43
N ASP A 105 -11.33 10.84 24.39
CA ASP A 105 -11.07 11.27 23.02
C ASP A 105 -11.83 12.54 22.67
N ALA A 106 -11.20 13.41 21.91
CA ALA A 106 -11.86 14.60 21.39
C ALA A 106 -13.05 14.24 20.48
N PRO A 107 -14.05 15.10 20.33
CA PRO A 107 -15.10 14.88 19.35
C PRO A 107 -14.51 14.94 17.91
N TYR A 108 -15.15 14.24 16.99
CA TYR A 108 -14.85 14.36 15.56
C TYR A 108 -15.02 15.82 15.11
N ALA A 109 -14.18 16.26 14.18
CA ALA A 109 -14.27 17.61 13.62
C ALA A 109 -13.81 17.66 12.16
N ASN A 110 -14.39 18.59 11.41
CA ASN A 110 -14.07 18.82 10.00
C ASN A 110 -12.86 19.74 9.87
N LEU A 111 -11.64 19.20 10.05
CA LEU A 111 -10.40 19.98 10.15
C LEU A 111 -9.36 19.63 9.08
N GLY A 112 -9.56 18.52 8.35
CA GLY A 112 -8.57 18.08 7.39
C GLY A 112 -8.65 18.81 6.04
N LYS A 113 -7.48 19.01 5.42
CA LYS A 113 -7.37 19.52 4.05
C LYS A 113 -6.31 18.77 3.27
N VAL A 114 -6.65 18.29 2.07
CA VAL A 114 -5.76 17.55 1.17
C VAL A 114 -5.85 18.14 -0.24
N SER A 115 -4.72 18.25 -0.91
CA SER A 115 -4.69 18.51 -2.35
C SER A 115 -4.19 17.28 -3.09
N SER A 116 -4.74 17.03 -4.27
CA SER A 116 -4.27 16.00 -5.20
C SER A 116 -4.16 16.61 -6.59
N HIS A 117 -3.11 16.29 -7.33
CA HIS A 117 -2.94 16.72 -8.70
C HIS A 117 -2.21 15.66 -9.50
N GLY A 118 -2.40 15.69 -10.80
CA GLY A 118 -1.78 14.73 -11.68
C GLY A 118 -2.19 14.87 -13.12
N TYR A 119 -1.85 13.85 -13.90
CA TYR A 119 -2.23 13.74 -15.29
C TYR A 119 -2.49 12.28 -15.66
N GLU A 120 -3.33 12.11 -16.68
CA GLU A 120 -3.65 10.83 -17.28
C GLU A 120 -3.37 10.92 -18.78
N LEU A 121 -2.71 9.90 -19.31
CA LEU A 121 -2.33 9.80 -20.71
C LEU A 121 -2.88 8.51 -21.28
N GLU A 122 -3.55 8.57 -22.42
CA GLU A 122 -3.89 7.41 -23.23
C GLU A 122 -3.32 7.55 -24.63
N LEU A 123 -2.77 6.46 -25.16
CA LEU A 123 -2.32 6.37 -26.54
C LEU A 123 -2.81 5.05 -27.14
N ARG A 124 -3.46 5.14 -28.29
CA ARG A 124 -3.93 4.02 -29.08
C ARG A 124 -3.31 4.13 -30.48
N LEU A 125 -2.57 3.13 -30.86
CA LEU A 125 -2.01 3.01 -32.20
C LEU A 125 -2.63 1.79 -32.88
N ASN A 126 -3.04 1.94 -34.14
CA ASN A 126 -3.59 0.84 -34.93
C ASN A 126 -3.14 1.03 -36.37
N HIS A 127 -2.48 0.03 -36.95
CA HIS A 127 -2.03 0.11 -38.33
C HIS A 127 -2.18 -1.24 -39.03
N THR A 128 -2.68 -1.19 -40.27
CA THR A 128 -2.72 -2.36 -41.15
C THR A 128 -1.70 -2.12 -42.28
N PHE A 129 -0.70 -2.97 -42.29
CA PHE A 129 0.37 -2.93 -43.29
C PHE A 129 -0.07 -3.49 -44.64
N ASN A 130 0.61 -3.14 -45.71
CA ASN A 130 0.27 -3.61 -47.08
C ASN A 130 0.35 -5.13 -47.23
N ASN A 131 1.13 -5.83 -46.40
CA ASN A 131 1.23 -7.29 -46.37
C ASN A 131 0.07 -7.98 -45.61
N GLY A 132 -0.89 -7.18 -45.10
CA GLY A 132 -2.06 -7.67 -44.36
C GLY A 132 -1.82 -7.92 -42.86
N ILE A 133 -0.67 -7.55 -42.33
CA ILE A 133 -0.42 -7.56 -40.86
C ILE A 133 -1.19 -6.37 -40.27
N ARG A 134 -2.05 -6.63 -39.30
CA ARG A 134 -2.65 -5.61 -38.43
C ARG A 134 -1.91 -5.61 -37.10
N ALA A 135 -1.32 -4.50 -36.70
CA ALA A 135 -0.67 -4.32 -35.41
C ALA A 135 -1.32 -3.18 -34.63
N TRP A 136 -1.36 -3.34 -33.32
CA TRP A 136 -1.94 -2.32 -32.44
C TRP A 136 -1.20 -2.25 -31.11
N LEU A 137 -1.23 -1.06 -30.51
CA LEU A 137 -0.76 -0.75 -29.17
C LEU A 137 -1.79 0.12 -28.47
N ASN A 138 -2.21 -0.28 -27.28
CA ASN A 138 -2.95 0.57 -26.37
C ASN A 138 -2.14 0.73 -25.10
N THR A 139 -1.90 1.94 -24.69
CA THR A 139 -1.18 2.23 -23.44
C THR A 139 -1.85 3.36 -22.70
N SER A 140 -1.83 3.27 -21.39
CA SER A 140 -2.27 4.32 -20.47
C SER A 140 -1.27 4.50 -19.34
N MET A 141 -1.17 5.73 -18.89
CA MET A 141 -0.38 6.13 -17.73
C MET A 141 -1.20 7.11 -16.89
N THR A 142 -1.24 6.86 -15.59
CA THR A 142 -1.76 7.81 -14.60
C THR A 142 -0.65 8.22 -13.67
N HIS A 143 -0.47 9.54 -13.49
CA HIS A 143 0.37 10.13 -12.45
C HIS A 143 -0.51 10.90 -11.49
N ALA A 144 -0.45 10.56 -10.20
CA ALA A 144 -1.22 11.24 -9.16
C ALA A 144 -0.37 11.44 -7.90
N VAL A 145 -0.29 12.67 -7.45
CA VAL A 145 0.41 13.05 -6.20
C VAL A 145 -0.58 13.74 -5.29
N ASN A 146 -0.57 13.36 -4.03
CA ASN A 146 -1.37 14.01 -3.01
C ASN A 146 -0.49 14.61 -1.91
N LYS A 147 -1.03 15.61 -1.22
CA LYS A 147 -0.38 16.25 -0.08
C LYS A 147 -1.41 16.67 0.95
N VAL A 148 -1.22 16.26 2.18
CA VAL A 148 -1.97 16.77 3.33
C VAL A 148 -1.55 18.23 3.55
N LYS A 149 -2.48 19.14 3.35
CA LYS A 149 -2.25 20.59 3.54
C LYS A 149 -2.48 21.04 4.96
N PHE A 150 -3.44 20.40 5.62
CA PHE A 150 -3.76 20.67 7.01
C PHE A 150 -4.30 19.40 7.68
N ARG A 151 -3.82 19.14 8.87
CA ARG A 151 -4.30 18.18 9.84
C ARG A 151 -4.16 18.83 11.23
N ASP A 152 -4.97 18.42 12.19
CA ASP A 152 -4.86 18.89 13.57
C ASP A 152 -3.66 18.22 14.28
N ASP A 153 -2.45 18.47 13.78
CA ASP A 153 -1.21 17.95 14.35
C ASP A 153 -0.85 18.71 15.64
N ALA A 154 -0.29 17.99 16.62
CA ALA A 154 0.12 18.60 17.88
C ALA A 154 1.17 19.72 17.64
N PRO A 155 1.03 20.90 18.26
CA PRO A 155 1.92 22.04 18.02
C PRO A 155 3.40 21.76 18.28
N LEU A 156 3.69 20.94 19.30
CA LEU A 156 5.05 20.59 19.70
C LEU A 156 5.61 19.38 18.96
N LYS A 157 4.80 18.73 18.08
CA LYS A 157 5.28 17.62 17.29
C LYS A 157 6.32 18.09 16.28
N PRO A 158 7.46 17.40 16.12
CA PRO A 158 8.48 17.75 15.13
C PRO A 158 7.89 17.80 13.71
N ASP A 159 8.37 18.71 12.88
CA ASP A 159 7.81 18.93 11.54
C ASP A 159 7.87 17.68 10.66
N TYR A 160 8.92 16.87 10.80
CA TYR A 160 9.06 15.61 10.05
C TYR A 160 8.01 14.54 10.42
N GLN A 161 7.42 14.65 11.61
CA GLN A 161 6.39 13.71 12.08
C GLN A 161 4.95 14.22 11.90
N LYS A 162 4.77 15.49 11.56
CA LYS A 162 3.43 16.03 11.28
C LYS A 162 2.82 15.34 10.08
N GLY A 163 1.52 15.09 10.12
CA GLY A 163 0.79 14.60 8.94
C GLY A 163 0.70 15.66 7.85
N ALA A 164 0.60 16.95 8.24
CA ALA A 164 0.63 18.06 7.30
C ALA A 164 2.00 18.15 6.62
N GLY A 165 2.01 18.39 5.31
CA GLY A 165 3.23 18.49 4.51
C GLY A 165 3.62 17.21 3.79
N HIS A 166 3.09 16.06 4.19
CA HIS A 166 3.38 14.74 3.62
C HIS A 166 2.22 14.19 2.77
N ALA A 167 2.48 13.10 2.05
CA ALA A 167 1.46 12.38 1.33
C ALA A 167 0.53 11.61 2.30
N ILE A 168 -0.69 11.32 1.85
CA ILE A 168 -1.52 10.32 2.53
C ILE A 168 -0.78 8.98 2.48
N ASN A 169 -0.81 8.22 3.57
CA ASN A 169 -0.08 6.96 3.72
C ASN A 169 1.43 7.10 3.51
N GLN A 170 2.01 8.27 3.85
CA GLN A 170 3.46 8.43 3.93
C GLN A 170 4.04 7.36 4.85
N VAL A 171 5.09 6.69 4.38
CA VAL A 171 5.82 5.73 5.21
C VAL A 171 6.65 6.49 6.24
N TYR A 172 6.53 6.07 7.50
CA TYR A 172 7.38 6.50 8.61
C TYR A 172 8.07 5.27 9.18
N SER A 173 9.38 5.31 9.26
CA SER A 173 10.17 4.18 9.72
C SER A 173 11.38 4.63 10.52
N TYR A 174 11.90 3.73 11.33
CA TYR A 174 13.22 3.91 11.95
C TYR A 174 14.29 3.82 10.87
N ILE A 175 15.20 4.78 10.84
CA ILE A 175 16.33 4.74 9.90
C ILE A 175 17.35 3.72 10.39
N ASP A 176 17.54 2.69 9.60
CA ASP A 176 18.45 1.59 9.89
C ASP A 176 19.84 1.89 9.32
N HIS A 177 20.86 1.79 10.13
CA HIS A 177 22.26 2.03 9.78
C HIS A 177 23.11 0.74 9.82
N GLY A 178 22.50 -0.41 9.73
CA GLY A 178 23.16 -1.72 9.77
C GLY A 178 23.00 -2.43 11.11
N ASN A 179 24.00 -3.21 11.49
CA ASN A 179 23.98 -3.96 12.73
C ASN A 179 25.04 -3.42 13.70
N LEU A 180 24.75 -3.51 14.99
CA LEU A 180 25.74 -3.28 16.06
C LEU A 180 26.78 -4.43 15.99
N ALA A 181 28.01 -4.13 15.61
CA ALA A 181 29.00 -5.19 15.33
C ALA A 181 29.70 -5.69 16.59
N THR A 182 29.90 -4.82 17.57
CA THR A 182 30.70 -5.08 18.79
C THR A 182 29.91 -4.71 20.04
N TRP A 183 30.45 -5.15 21.20
CA TRP A 183 29.94 -4.70 22.49
C TRP A 183 30.12 -3.19 22.71
N ASP A 184 31.18 -2.61 22.15
CA ASP A 184 31.40 -1.17 22.24
C ASP A 184 30.31 -0.42 21.47
N ASP A 185 29.87 -0.93 20.31
CA ASP A 185 28.72 -0.39 19.57
C ASP A 185 27.42 -0.53 20.36
N VAL A 186 27.21 -1.66 21.04
CA VAL A 186 26.03 -1.88 21.89
C VAL A 186 25.98 -0.87 23.04
N ILE A 187 27.10 -0.69 23.73
CA ILE A 187 27.22 0.21 24.88
C ILE A 187 27.09 1.68 24.44
N GLY A 188 27.68 2.02 23.29
CA GLY A 188 27.63 3.38 22.72
C GLY A 188 26.34 3.72 21.98
N SER A 189 25.44 2.75 21.74
CA SER A 189 24.20 2.99 21.02
C SER A 189 23.15 3.70 21.90
N PRO A 190 22.22 4.47 21.30
CA PRO A 190 21.10 5.07 22.02
C PRO A 190 20.30 4.04 22.82
N VAL A 191 19.67 4.47 23.88
CA VAL A 191 18.84 3.59 24.75
C VAL A 191 17.53 3.27 24.04
N TRP A 192 17.16 1.99 23.97
CA TRP A 192 15.84 1.62 23.47
C TRP A 192 14.81 1.65 24.60
N THR A 193 13.65 2.23 24.34
CA THR A 193 12.53 2.24 25.31
C THR A 193 12.05 0.84 25.66
N THR A 194 12.21 -0.13 24.77
CA THR A 194 11.81 -1.53 24.99
C THR A 194 12.97 -2.47 24.63
N GLY A 195 13.35 -3.34 25.56
CA GLY A 195 14.35 -4.39 25.31
C GLY A 195 15.81 -3.89 25.29
N ASN A 196 16.08 -2.73 25.85
CA ASN A 196 17.46 -2.19 25.90
C ASN A 196 18.45 -3.12 26.59
N ASP A 197 18.01 -3.81 27.63
CA ASP A 197 18.77 -4.80 28.39
C ASP A 197 19.02 -6.10 27.63
N ALA A 198 18.30 -6.32 26.54
CA ALA A 198 18.43 -7.49 25.69
C ALA A 198 19.28 -7.23 24.43
N LYS A 199 19.84 -6.02 24.25
CA LYS A 199 20.71 -5.71 23.09
C LYS A 199 22.00 -6.52 23.12
N LEU A 200 22.38 -7.03 21.95
CA LEU A 200 23.61 -7.80 21.72
C LEU A 200 24.28 -7.38 20.41
N PRO A 201 25.56 -7.67 20.22
CA PRO A 201 26.16 -7.59 18.89
C PRO A 201 25.35 -8.41 17.87
N GLY A 202 25.15 -7.83 16.69
CA GLY A 202 24.30 -8.37 15.65
C GLY A 202 22.86 -7.83 15.64
N ASP A 203 22.49 -7.00 16.62
CA ASP A 203 21.21 -6.29 16.59
C ASP A 203 21.23 -5.08 15.66
N TYR A 204 20.05 -4.52 15.42
CA TYR A 204 19.92 -3.35 14.57
C TYR A 204 20.57 -2.10 15.16
N ASN A 205 21.26 -1.37 14.33
CA ASN A 205 21.76 -0.05 14.63
C ASN A 205 20.76 0.99 14.09
N ILE A 206 19.88 1.46 14.95
CA ILE A 206 18.86 2.46 14.61
C ILE A 206 19.39 3.86 14.92
N VAL A 207 19.14 4.77 14.00
CA VAL A 207 19.52 6.17 14.15
C VAL A 207 18.58 6.86 15.14
N ASP A 208 19.14 7.48 16.17
CA ASP A 208 18.46 8.45 17.02
C ASP A 208 18.23 9.71 16.18
N PHE A 209 17.01 9.83 15.63
CA PHE A 209 16.70 10.84 14.62
C PHE A 209 16.47 12.22 15.23
N ASN A 210 15.96 12.28 16.44
CA ASN A 210 15.73 13.52 17.16
C ASN A 210 16.93 13.95 18.03
N GLY A 211 17.89 13.03 18.30
CA GLY A 211 19.13 13.30 19.02
C GLY A 211 18.96 13.36 20.54
N ASP A 212 17.94 12.74 21.11
CA ASP A 212 17.67 12.77 22.55
C ASP A 212 18.33 11.62 23.34
N GLY A 213 18.98 10.69 22.66
CA GLY A 213 19.67 9.52 23.23
C GLY A 213 18.77 8.32 23.47
N VAL A 214 17.51 8.36 23.06
CA VAL A 214 16.52 7.29 23.25
C VAL A 214 15.87 6.94 21.93
N ILE A 215 15.81 5.65 21.59
CA ILE A 215 15.05 5.18 20.42
C ILE A 215 13.61 4.91 20.83
N ASP A 216 12.71 5.73 20.30
CA ASP A 216 11.26 5.60 20.52
C ASP A 216 10.45 5.99 19.27
N ALA A 217 9.15 6.25 19.45
CA ALA A 217 8.27 6.60 18.33
C ALA A 217 8.67 7.94 17.65
N ASP A 218 9.39 8.79 18.35
CA ASP A 218 9.82 10.10 17.84
C ASP A 218 11.00 10.00 16.87
N ASP A 219 11.68 8.84 16.79
CA ASP A 219 12.74 8.57 15.81
C ASP A 219 12.22 8.08 14.45
N ARG A 220 10.92 7.89 14.32
CA ARG A 220 10.34 7.48 13.04
C ARG A 220 10.27 8.65 12.09
N ALA A 221 11.12 8.63 11.08
CA ALA A 221 11.21 9.67 10.04
C ALA A 221 10.43 9.26 8.77
N PRO A 222 9.97 10.24 7.95
CA PRO A 222 9.38 9.94 6.64
C PRO A 222 10.43 9.29 5.73
N TYR A 223 10.05 8.21 5.08
CA TYR A 223 10.93 7.43 4.24
C TYR A 223 10.33 7.20 2.86
N GLN A 224 11.10 7.45 1.81
CA GLN A 224 10.74 7.26 0.41
C GLN A 224 9.31 7.76 0.05
N TYR A 225 8.58 6.98 -0.73
CA TYR A 225 7.22 7.28 -1.18
C TYR A 225 6.17 6.70 -0.23
N SER A 226 4.94 7.11 -0.43
CA SER A 226 3.79 6.49 0.22
C SER A 226 3.62 5.03 -0.24
N THR A 227 2.81 4.26 0.50
CA THR A 227 2.43 2.90 0.09
C THR A 227 1.46 2.87 -1.10
N MET A 228 0.99 4.04 -1.55
CA MET A 228 0.16 4.19 -2.75
C MET A 228 1.05 4.66 -3.91
N PRO A 229 1.05 3.98 -5.07
CA PRO A 229 1.88 4.37 -6.20
C PRO A 229 1.45 5.72 -6.76
N GLN A 230 2.43 6.56 -7.09
CA GLN A 230 2.18 7.81 -7.79
C GLN A 230 1.97 7.60 -9.28
N ASN A 231 2.60 6.59 -9.87
CA ASN A 231 2.47 6.27 -11.28
C ASN A 231 1.94 4.84 -11.47
N THR A 232 0.99 4.71 -12.38
CA THR A 232 0.43 3.43 -12.82
C THR A 232 0.52 3.35 -14.34
N TYR A 233 0.97 2.22 -14.86
CA TYR A 233 1.16 1.98 -16.29
C TYR A 233 0.38 0.74 -16.72
N ASN A 234 -0.25 0.85 -17.87
CA ASN A 234 -0.83 -0.28 -18.55
C ASN A 234 -0.49 -0.20 -20.04
N ALA A 235 -0.03 -1.31 -20.61
CA ALA A 235 0.21 -1.38 -22.05
C ALA A 235 -0.24 -2.74 -22.57
N SER A 236 -0.95 -2.73 -23.68
CA SER A 236 -1.29 -3.94 -24.42
C SER A 236 -0.89 -3.79 -25.87
N ILE A 237 -0.17 -4.78 -26.38
CA ILE A 237 0.32 -4.85 -27.76
C ILE A 237 -0.18 -6.12 -28.41
N GLY A 238 -0.56 -6.05 -29.64
CA GLY A 238 -0.97 -7.21 -30.40
C GLY A 238 -0.72 -7.09 -31.90
N ALA A 239 -0.69 -8.21 -32.55
CA ALA A 239 -0.61 -8.30 -34.01
C ALA A 239 -1.43 -9.50 -34.52
N GLU A 240 -2.03 -9.30 -35.68
CA GLU A 240 -2.83 -10.31 -36.38
C GLU A 240 -2.35 -10.48 -37.81
N TRP A 241 -2.22 -11.70 -38.27
CA TRP A 241 -1.85 -11.98 -39.64
C TRP A 241 -2.30 -13.40 -40.10
N LYS A 242 -3.09 -13.46 -41.16
CA LYS A 242 -3.53 -14.73 -41.78
C LYS A 242 -4.08 -15.78 -40.80
N GLY A 243 -4.82 -15.32 -39.78
CA GLY A 243 -5.39 -16.19 -38.76
C GLY A 243 -4.54 -16.35 -37.50
N PHE A 244 -3.27 -16.03 -37.55
CA PHE A 244 -2.45 -15.92 -36.34
C PHE A 244 -2.74 -14.62 -35.59
N SER A 245 -2.76 -14.69 -34.27
CA SER A 245 -2.83 -13.52 -33.40
C SER A 245 -1.88 -13.69 -32.22
N ILE A 246 -1.14 -12.65 -31.93
CA ILE A 246 -0.32 -12.53 -30.73
C ILE A 246 -0.79 -11.31 -29.92
N PHE A 247 -0.84 -11.47 -28.63
CA PHE A 247 -1.22 -10.44 -27.67
C PHE A 247 -0.29 -10.49 -26.45
N ALA A 248 0.12 -9.33 -25.96
CA ALA A 248 0.82 -9.23 -24.70
C ALA A 248 0.32 -8.01 -23.92
N GLN A 249 0.13 -8.19 -22.61
CA GLN A 249 -0.28 -7.14 -21.69
C GLN A 249 0.78 -6.96 -20.60
N PHE A 250 1.12 -5.70 -20.39
CA PHE A 250 2.00 -5.25 -19.33
C PHE A 250 1.24 -4.38 -18.35
N TYR A 251 1.58 -4.52 -17.09
CA TYR A 251 1.07 -3.66 -16.02
C TYR A 251 2.22 -3.34 -15.07
N GLY A 252 2.29 -2.11 -14.60
CA GLY A 252 3.34 -1.69 -13.68
C GLY A 252 2.99 -0.44 -12.90
N VAL A 253 3.78 -0.22 -11.86
CA VAL A 253 3.71 0.96 -11.02
C VAL A 253 5.11 1.42 -10.65
N ASN A 254 5.26 2.71 -10.31
CA ASN A 254 6.46 3.19 -9.65
C ASN A 254 6.16 4.37 -8.69
N ASN A 255 7.20 4.87 -8.04
CA ASN A 255 7.08 5.84 -6.94
C ASN A 255 6.12 5.32 -5.86
N VAL A 256 6.42 4.16 -5.34
CA VAL A 256 5.69 3.46 -4.28
C VAL A 256 6.67 2.75 -3.38
N THR A 257 6.39 2.73 -2.09
CA THR A 257 7.19 2.01 -1.10
C THR A 257 6.39 0.82 -0.58
N ARG A 258 7.05 -0.32 -0.45
CA ARG A 258 6.44 -1.52 0.10
C ARG A 258 7.29 -2.11 1.20
N GLU A 259 6.65 -2.46 2.30
CA GLU A 259 7.26 -3.26 3.35
C GLU A 259 7.28 -4.73 2.93
N VAL A 260 8.45 -5.36 3.02
CA VAL A 260 8.61 -6.81 2.93
C VAL A 260 9.40 -7.24 4.16
N ASN A 261 8.67 -7.56 5.19
CA ASN A 261 9.23 -7.99 6.46
C ASN A 261 9.21 -9.51 6.51
N PHE A 262 10.38 -10.12 6.38
CA PHE A 262 10.55 -11.54 6.69
C PHE A 262 10.82 -11.65 8.18
N PRO A 263 9.92 -12.28 8.96
CA PRO A 263 10.16 -12.42 10.40
C PRO A 263 11.46 -13.12 10.64
N THR A 264 12.27 -12.52 11.49
CA THR A 264 13.48 -13.16 12.01
C THR A 264 13.10 -14.44 12.75
N PHE A 265 14.04 -15.36 12.88
CA PHE A 265 13.86 -16.64 13.54
C PHE A 265 13.35 -16.46 14.98
N ARG A 266 12.05 -16.53 15.18
CA ARG A 266 11.39 -16.29 16.48
C ARG A 266 10.72 -17.53 17.04
N SER A 267 10.32 -18.46 16.18
CA SER A 267 9.57 -19.65 16.58
C SER A 267 9.64 -20.73 15.49
N THR A 268 9.19 -21.93 15.83
CA THR A 268 9.10 -23.05 14.89
C THR A 268 8.21 -22.76 13.66
N ALA A 269 7.28 -21.83 13.78
CA ALA A 269 6.40 -21.43 12.66
C ALA A 269 7.15 -20.65 11.55
N HIS A 270 8.35 -20.14 11.83
CA HIS A 270 9.12 -19.31 10.92
C HIS A 270 10.34 -20.01 10.31
N VAL A 271 10.43 -21.32 10.41
CA VAL A 271 11.56 -22.11 9.91
C VAL A 271 11.82 -21.93 8.41
N ALA A 272 10.77 -21.63 7.63
CA ALA A 272 10.89 -21.36 6.19
C ALA A 272 11.77 -20.13 5.86
N TYR A 273 11.95 -19.22 6.80
CA TYR A 273 12.78 -18.04 6.68
C TYR A 273 14.15 -18.16 7.37
N ALA A 274 14.46 -19.34 7.89
CA ALA A 274 15.75 -19.63 8.56
C ALA A 274 16.95 -19.68 7.58
N GLU A 275 16.71 -19.68 6.28
CA GLU A 275 17.73 -19.64 5.22
C GLU A 275 18.21 -18.22 4.91
N GLY A 276 18.00 -17.27 5.82
CA GLY A 276 18.41 -15.88 5.64
C GLY A 276 19.91 -15.67 5.86
N ASP A 277 20.41 -14.56 5.34
CA ASP A 277 21.77 -14.06 5.57
C ASP A 277 21.82 -13.37 6.95
N TYR A 278 21.94 -14.20 8.00
CA TYR A 278 21.99 -13.74 9.39
C TYR A 278 23.36 -13.22 9.76
N TRP A 279 23.38 -12.20 10.60
CA TRP A 279 24.61 -11.63 11.12
C TRP A 279 25.49 -12.68 11.83
N THR A 280 26.76 -12.64 11.50
CA THR A 280 27.83 -13.40 12.14
C THR A 280 28.94 -12.43 12.55
N PRO A 281 29.81 -12.80 13.52
CA PRO A 281 30.93 -11.96 13.95
C PRO A 281 31.88 -11.54 12.81
N ASP A 282 31.85 -12.25 11.70
CA ASP A 282 32.67 -11.97 10.51
C ASP A 282 32.08 -10.82 9.63
N GLY A 283 30.89 -10.36 9.92
CA GLY A 283 30.48 -9.00 9.62
C GLY A 283 29.70 -8.71 8.34
N SER A 284 29.09 -9.67 7.63
CA SER A 284 28.51 -9.34 6.30
C SER A 284 27.02 -9.55 6.10
N ALA A 285 26.23 -9.67 7.14
CA ALA A 285 24.83 -10.08 6.99
C ALA A 285 23.84 -8.90 6.95
N THR A 286 22.75 -9.08 6.20
CA THR A 286 21.65 -8.13 6.12
C THR A 286 20.62 -8.30 7.22
N LEU A 287 20.48 -9.49 7.80
CA LEU A 287 19.56 -9.78 8.88
C LEU A 287 20.27 -9.68 10.25
N PRO A 288 19.55 -9.42 11.35
CA PRO A 288 20.15 -9.42 12.68
C PRO A 288 20.62 -10.81 13.09
N ALA A 289 21.37 -10.89 14.20
CA ALA A 289 21.74 -12.16 14.80
C ALA A 289 20.47 -12.99 15.14
N PRO A 290 20.43 -14.28 14.78
CA PRO A 290 19.27 -15.12 15.05
C PRO A 290 19.11 -15.34 16.54
N ARG A 291 17.89 -15.19 17.06
CA ARG A 291 17.57 -15.40 18.45
C ARG A 291 16.28 -16.16 18.64
N TRP A 292 16.29 -17.09 19.58
CA TRP A 292 15.10 -17.83 19.94
C TRP A 292 14.32 -17.11 21.05
N GLY A 293 13.05 -16.76 20.73
CA GLY A 293 12.12 -16.26 21.73
C GLY A 293 12.30 -14.82 22.22
N THR A 294 13.27 -14.06 21.67
CA THR A 294 13.50 -12.66 22.06
C THR A 294 13.03 -11.72 20.96
N THR A 295 12.14 -10.81 21.30
CA THR A 295 11.66 -9.76 20.39
C THR A 295 12.48 -8.51 20.58
N ILE A 296 13.12 -8.07 19.49
CA ILE A 296 13.66 -6.71 19.37
C ILE A 296 12.63 -5.95 18.54
N ASP A 297 11.55 -5.51 19.19
CA ASP A 297 10.37 -5.05 18.49
C ASP A 297 10.55 -3.77 17.68
N GLN A 298 11.41 -2.87 18.12
CA GLN A 298 11.56 -1.56 17.48
C GLN A 298 12.25 -1.63 16.11
N ALA A 299 13.05 -2.64 15.90
CA ALA A 299 13.82 -2.80 14.69
C ALA A 299 13.07 -3.52 13.55
N ALA A 300 12.01 -4.24 13.86
CA ALA A 300 11.23 -4.98 12.87
C ALA A 300 10.54 -4.08 11.83
N SER A 301 10.46 -2.78 12.07
CA SER A 301 9.91 -1.76 11.15
C SER A 301 10.97 -0.79 10.63
N GLY A 302 12.25 -1.15 10.71
CA GLY A 302 13.35 -0.35 10.19
C GLY A 302 13.38 -0.29 8.65
N THR A 303 14.09 0.71 8.11
CA THR A 303 14.15 0.98 6.67
C THR A 303 14.67 -0.17 5.83
N ARG A 304 15.40 -1.14 6.42
CA ARG A 304 15.87 -2.33 5.68
C ARG A 304 14.75 -3.22 5.15
N TYR A 305 13.56 -3.13 5.70
CA TYR A 305 12.37 -3.89 5.27
C TYR A 305 11.48 -3.11 4.31
N TRP A 306 11.83 -1.86 4.03
CA TRP A 306 11.12 -1.00 3.11
C TRP A 306 11.86 -0.93 1.78
N TYR A 307 11.25 -1.44 0.74
CA TYR A 307 11.79 -1.57 -0.59
C TYR A 307 11.15 -0.58 -1.55
N ASP A 308 11.89 -0.23 -2.61
CA ASP A 308 11.29 0.35 -3.80
C ASP A 308 10.27 -0.64 -4.36
N GLY A 309 8.99 -0.33 -4.18
CA GLY A 309 7.86 -1.17 -4.59
C GLY A 309 7.57 -1.11 -6.09
N SER A 310 8.44 -0.48 -6.87
CA SER A 310 8.27 -0.36 -8.33
C SER A 310 8.39 -1.70 -9.02
N TYR A 311 7.51 -1.95 -9.97
CA TYR A 311 7.56 -3.15 -10.81
C TYR A 311 6.94 -2.94 -12.18
N LEU A 312 7.33 -3.79 -13.13
CA LEU A 312 6.65 -4.03 -14.40
C LEU A 312 6.39 -5.52 -14.53
N ARG A 313 5.15 -5.91 -14.78
CA ARG A 313 4.73 -7.31 -14.94
C ARG A 313 4.25 -7.58 -16.35
N LEU A 314 4.76 -8.66 -16.94
CA LEU A 314 4.14 -9.30 -18.11
C LEU A 314 2.94 -10.10 -17.62
N LYS A 315 1.77 -9.43 -17.67
CA LYS A 315 0.53 -9.89 -17.04
C LYS A 315 -0.13 -11.02 -17.79
N ASN A 316 -0.25 -10.87 -19.10
CA ASN A 316 -0.87 -11.83 -19.97
C ASN A 316 -0.15 -11.89 -21.33
N VAL A 317 0.02 -13.10 -21.86
CA VAL A 317 0.44 -13.32 -23.24
C VAL A 317 -0.46 -14.37 -23.83
N GLU A 318 -0.95 -14.12 -25.04
CA GLU A 318 -1.74 -15.09 -25.79
C GLU A 318 -1.19 -15.23 -27.21
N LEU A 319 -1.07 -16.46 -27.65
CA LEU A 319 -0.82 -16.84 -29.03
C LEU A 319 -2.03 -17.66 -29.50
N SER A 320 -2.65 -17.26 -30.59
CA SER A 320 -3.79 -17.98 -31.12
C SER A 320 -3.75 -18.12 -32.64
N TYR A 321 -4.45 -19.13 -33.12
CA TYR A 321 -4.69 -19.36 -34.54
C TYR A 321 -6.16 -19.62 -34.80
N THR A 322 -6.74 -18.82 -35.69
CA THR A 322 -8.12 -18.93 -36.13
C THR A 322 -8.14 -19.51 -37.54
N PHE A 323 -8.77 -20.66 -37.68
CA PHE A 323 -8.96 -21.33 -38.98
C PHE A 323 -9.98 -20.55 -39.80
N GLN A 324 -9.49 -19.74 -40.75
CA GLN A 324 -10.36 -18.94 -41.61
C GLN A 324 -10.77 -19.72 -42.83
N LYS A 325 -12.08 -19.70 -43.17
CA LYS A 325 -12.67 -20.20 -44.43
C LYS A 325 -12.26 -21.63 -44.80
N SER A 326 -12.04 -22.50 -43.86
CA SER A 326 -11.64 -23.87 -44.09
C SER A 326 -12.83 -24.74 -44.61
N ASN A 327 -12.68 -25.33 -45.77
CA ASN A 327 -13.76 -26.15 -46.38
C ASN A 327 -14.12 -27.39 -45.54
N TRP A 328 -13.18 -27.93 -44.76
CA TRP A 328 -13.45 -29.07 -43.88
C TRP A 328 -14.29 -28.65 -42.65
N LEU A 329 -14.09 -27.47 -42.07
CA LEU A 329 -14.92 -26.96 -40.98
C LEU A 329 -16.35 -26.71 -41.42
N LYS A 330 -16.55 -26.17 -42.63
CA LYS A 330 -17.90 -25.97 -43.18
C LYS A 330 -18.66 -27.29 -43.39
N LYS A 331 -17.98 -28.35 -43.80
CA LYS A 331 -18.57 -29.70 -43.93
C LYS A 331 -19.03 -30.25 -42.58
N MET A 332 -18.41 -29.81 -41.47
CA MET A 332 -18.79 -30.22 -40.12
C MET A 332 -19.79 -29.27 -39.46
N GLY A 333 -20.29 -28.26 -40.18
CA GLY A 333 -21.20 -27.25 -39.62
C GLY A 333 -20.54 -26.22 -38.74
N ILE A 334 -19.19 -26.16 -38.70
CA ILE A 334 -18.42 -25.25 -37.88
C ILE A 334 -18.14 -23.97 -38.67
N LYS A 335 -18.59 -22.82 -38.15
CA LYS A 335 -18.35 -21.51 -38.75
C LYS A 335 -16.96 -21.00 -38.47
N ASN A 336 -16.47 -21.22 -37.25
CA ASN A 336 -15.14 -20.73 -36.80
C ASN A 336 -14.54 -21.73 -35.79
N CYS A 337 -13.23 -21.91 -35.86
CA CYS A 337 -12.46 -22.67 -34.88
C CYS A 337 -11.19 -21.87 -34.55
N ARG A 338 -10.97 -21.57 -33.28
CA ARG A 338 -9.77 -20.90 -32.79
C ARG A 338 -9.10 -21.77 -31.74
N ILE A 339 -7.80 -21.97 -31.88
CA ILE A 339 -6.95 -22.61 -30.89
C ILE A 339 -6.07 -21.52 -30.27
N TYR A 340 -5.93 -21.53 -28.95
CA TYR A 340 -5.10 -20.55 -28.26
C TYR A 340 -4.29 -21.16 -27.14
N LEU A 341 -3.11 -20.58 -26.92
CA LEU A 341 -2.26 -20.78 -25.78
C LEU A 341 -2.16 -19.44 -25.05
N ASN A 342 -2.47 -19.43 -23.77
CA ASN A 342 -2.48 -18.23 -22.94
C ASN A 342 -1.61 -18.46 -21.70
N GLY A 343 -0.88 -17.44 -21.29
CA GLY A 343 -0.09 -17.43 -20.08
C GLY A 343 -0.33 -16.18 -19.24
N ASP A 344 -0.57 -16.38 -17.94
CA ASP A 344 -0.81 -15.30 -16.99
C ASP A 344 0.34 -15.15 -16.00
N ASN A 345 0.64 -13.91 -15.61
CA ASN A 345 1.66 -13.54 -14.63
C ASN A 345 3.05 -14.14 -14.94
N LEU A 346 3.47 -14.02 -16.20
CA LEU A 346 4.63 -14.76 -16.72
C LEU A 346 5.96 -14.28 -16.14
N TYR A 347 6.12 -12.98 -15.96
CA TYR A 347 7.35 -12.41 -15.46
C TYR A 347 7.11 -11.06 -14.79
N MET A 348 7.92 -10.73 -13.78
CA MET A 348 7.93 -9.42 -13.12
C MET A 348 9.37 -8.88 -13.00
N TRP A 349 9.58 -7.69 -13.48
CA TRP A 349 10.80 -6.91 -13.27
C TRP A 349 10.59 -6.03 -12.03
N THR A 350 11.37 -6.24 -11.00
CA THR A 350 11.29 -5.50 -9.73
C THR A 350 12.59 -5.58 -8.97
N LYS A 351 12.77 -4.65 -8.02
CA LYS A 351 13.83 -4.68 -7.00
C LYS A 351 13.34 -5.26 -5.66
N MET A 352 12.06 -5.57 -5.55
CA MET A 352 11.52 -6.21 -4.36
C MET A 352 12.05 -7.64 -4.23
N PRO A 353 12.21 -8.16 -3.00
CA PRO A 353 12.71 -9.51 -2.76
C PRO A 353 11.72 -10.61 -3.15
N ASP A 354 10.46 -10.28 -3.40
CA ASP A 354 9.42 -11.20 -3.81
C ASP A 354 8.71 -10.72 -5.10
N ASP A 355 7.82 -11.56 -5.67
CA ASP A 355 7.10 -11.29 -6.90
C ASP A 355 5.68 -10.73 -6.69
N ARG A 356 5.37 -10.26 -5.48
CA ARG A 356 4.05 -9.68 -5.15
C ARG A 356 3.96 -8.23 -5.57
N GLU A 357 2.80 -7.85 -6.09
CA GLU A 357 2.54 -6.49 -6.55
C GLU A 357 2.41 -5.53 -5.37
N SER A 358 3.11 -4.40 -5.40
CA SER A 358 3.16 -3.42 -4.28
C SER A 358 1.85 -2.70 -4.02
N ASN A 359 1.00 -2.60 -5.03
CA ASN A 359 -0.31 -1.94 -4.96
C ASN A 359 -1.47 -2.89 -4.62
N THR A 360 -1.19 -4.15 -4.35
CA THR A 360 -2.16 -5.11 -3.84
C THR A 360 -2.01 -5.23 -2.33
N GLY A 361 -3.13 -5.27 -1.60
CA GLY A 361 -3.14 -5.31 -0.15
C GLY A 361 -2.64 -6.64 0.47
N TYR A 362 -1.58 -7.21 -0.09
CA TYR A 362 -0.94 -8.37 0.51
C TYR A 362 -0.26 -8.00 1.82
N SER A 363 -0.59 -8.72 2.87
CA SER A 363 0.19 -8.69 4.09
C SER A 363 1.63 -9.13 3.76
N SER A 364 2.60 -8.36 4.20
CA SER A 364 4.02 -8.69 4.08
C SER A 364 4.44 -9.84 4.98
N SER A 365 3.58 -10.20 5.95
CA SER A 365 3.89 -11.21 6.94
C SER A 365 3.46 -12.61 6.50
N ASP A 366 4.21 -13.57 6.97
CA ASP A 366 3.89 -14.96 7.20
C ASP A 366 2.93 -15.64 6.20
N GLY A 367 3.47 -16.13 5.11
CA GLY A 367 2.81 -17.14 4.31
C GLY A 367 1.75 -16.66 3.33
N ALA A 368 1.75 -15.39 2.95
CA ALA A 368 0.95 -14.97 1.80
C ALA A 368 1.42 -15.72 0.53
N TYR A 369 0.47 -16.30 -0.18
CA TYR A 369 0.77 -17.07 -1.39
C TYR A 369 1.52 -16.22 -2.43
N PRO A 370 2.56 -16.77 -3.08
CA PRO A 370 3.19 -16.11 -4.21
C PRO A 370 2.21 -15.97 -5.38
N THR A 371 2.48 -15.03 -6.28
CA THR A 371 1.68 -14.84 -7.49
C THR A 371 1.78 -16.07 -8.38
N MET A 372 0.65 -16.69 -8.68
CA MET A 372 0.64 -17.90 -9.51
C MET A 372 0.82 -17.57 -10.99
N ARG A 373 1.70 -18.32 -11.66
CA ARG A 373 1.76 -18.39 -13.12
C ARG A 373 0.76 -19.44 -13.60
N ARG A 374 0.03 -19.11 -14.66
CA ARG A 374 -0.90 -20.04 -15.27
C ARG A 374 -0.62 -20.17 -16.76
N PHE A 375 -0.79 -21.37 -17.28
CA PHE A 375 -0.75 -21.65 -18.71
C PHE A 375 -2.02 -22.40 -19.08
N ASN A 376 -2.73 -21.89 -20.08
CA ASN A 376 -3.98 -22.47 -20.54
C ASN A 376 -3.87 -22.77 -22.04
N LEU A 377 -4.33 -23.94 -22.44
CA LEU A 377 -4.58 -24.30 -23.83
C LEU A 377 -6.09 -24.41 -24.00
N GLY A 378 -6.63 -23.74 -25.00
CA GLY A 378 -8.06 -23.75 -25.24
C GLY A 378 -8.42 -23.83 -26.73
N ILE A 379 -9.65 -24.22 -26.96
CA ILE A 379 -10.27 -24.29 -28.31
C ILE A 379 -11.64 -23.61 -28.22
N ASP A 380 -11.87 -22.63 -29.07
CA ASP A 380 -13.16 -21.97 -29.25
C ASP A 380 -13.79 -22.46 -30.56
N ILE A 381 -15.00 -22.96 -30.49
CA ILE A 381 -15.75 -23.45 -31.68
C ILE A 381 -17.08 -22.70 -31.77
N THR A 382 -17.34 -22.10 -32.93
CA THR A 382 -18.63 -21.48 -33.26
C THR A 382 -19.33 -22.35 -34.31
N LEU A 383 -20.55 -22.82 -34.00
CA LEU A 383 -21.39 -23.61 -34.87
C LEU A 383 -22.28 -22.77 -35.78
#